data_bbf16c5057968ff9e3e24043c9b4f6fe
#
_entry.id   bbf16c5057968ff9e3e24043c9b4f6fe
#
_cell.length_a   1.000
_cell.length_b   1.000
_cell.length_c   1.000
_cell.angle_alpha   90.00
_cell.angle_beta   90.00
_cell.angle_gamma   90.00
#
_symmetry.space_group_name_H-M   'P 1'
#
loop_
_entity.id
_entity.type
_entity.pdbx_description
1 polymer ?
#
loop_
_entity_poly.entity_id
_entity_poly.type
_entity_poly.pdbx_seq_one_letter_code
_entity_poly.pdbx_strand_id
1 'polypeptide(L)'
;MSNAAIRMEQLMLPTYPEPGKEEMPLFSEHRVHQRSTGRPYPNKVTLEVNRERKIERSYTVVHLENEYLDVLVLPEIGGRIFAARDKVTDYDFFYRQHVIKPGLIGALGSWISGGVEFNWPYHHRPSGFLPCDFETEECGDGSVIC
;
A
#
# COMPACT_ATOMS: atom_id res chain seq x y z
N MET A 1 -20.61 -6.76 23.50
CA MET A 1 -19.36 -6.67 22.72
C MET A 1 -19.75 -6.04 21.41
N SER A 2 -19.04 -5.02 21.02
CA SER A 2 -19.25 -4.35 19.74
C SER A 2 -18.74 -5.29 18.65
N ASN A 3 -19.62 -5.69 17.75
CA ASN A 3 -19.23 -6.51 16.60
C ASN A 3 -18.47 -5.65 15.61
N ALA A 4 -17.36 -6.15 15.12
CA ALA A 4 -16.67 -5.57 13.99
C ALA A 4 -17.40 -5.94 12.69
N ALA A 5 -17.24 -5.12 11.67
CA ALA A 5 -17.83 -5.32 10.34
C ALA A 5 -16.81 -5.09 9.24
N ILE A 6 -17.02 -5.75 8.11
CA ILE A 6 -16.26 -5.53 6.88
C ILE A 6 -17.17 -4.80 5.90
N ARG A 7 -16.64 -3.76 5.28
CA ARG A 7 -17.31 -3.04 4.20
C ARG A 7 -16.32 -2.78 3.08
N MET A 8 -16.75 -2.93 1.84
CA MET A 8 -15.94 -2.59 0.67
C MET A 8 -16.56 -1.43 -0.09
N GLU A 9 -15.74 -0.53 -0.56
CA GLU A 9 -16.15 0.56 -1.42
C GLU A 9 -15.11 0.89 -2.48
N GLN A 10 -15.52 1.66 -3.48
CA GLN A 10 -14.62 2.23 -4.48
C GLN A 10 -14.32 3.68 -4.12
N LEU A 11 -13.05 3.96 -3.88
CA LEU A 11 -12.57 5.29 -3.53
C LEU A 11 -11.80 5.90 -4.70
N MET A 12 -12.22 7.06 -5.17
CA MET A 12 -11.48 7.81 -6.19
C MET A 12 -10.36 8.59 -5.53
N LEU A 13 -9.12 8.32 -5.94
CA LEU A 13 -7.95 9.03 -5.46
C LEU A 13 -7.14 9.63 -6.59
N PRO A 14 -6.72 10.89 -6.48
CA PRO A 14 -5.76 11.49 -7.40
C PRO A 14 -4.48 10.66 -7.40
N THR A 15 -4.04 10.23 -8.55
CA THR A 15 -2.91 9.28 -8.67
C THR A 15 -1.96 9.74 -9.76
N TYR A 16 -0.67 9.69 -9.45
CA TYR A 16 0.39 9.76 -10.47
C TYR A 16 0.70 8.32 -10.90
N PRO A 17 0.20 7.91 -12.08
CA PRO A 17 0.39 6.54 -12.54
C PRO A 17 1.87 6.26 -12.77
N GLU A 18 2.30 5.07 -12.43
CA GLU A 18 3.65 4.66 -12.75
C GLU A 18 3.84 4.51 -14.26
N PRO A 19 4.99 4.90 -14.79
CA PRO A 19 5.37 4.54 -16.15
C PRO A 19 5.47 3.00 -16.27
N GLY A 20 5.45 2.51 -17.49
CA GLY A 20 5.54 1.07 -17.79
C GLY A 20 6.68 0.42 -17.01
N LYS A 21 6.41 -0.75 -16.47
CA LYS A 21 7.38 -1.48 -15.65
C LYS A 21 8.36 -2.21 -16.58
N GLU A 22 9.63 -1.93 -16.44
CA GLU A 22 10.67 -2.69 -17.11
C GLU A 22 10.97 -3.98 -16.34
N GLU A 23 11.13 -5.06 -17.07
CA GLU A 23 11.63 -6.32 -16.51
C GLU A 23 13.14 -6.28 -16.53
N MET A 24 13.73 -6.16 -15.37
CA MET A 24 15.18 -6.25 -15.22
C MET A 24 15.61 -7.73 -15.21
N PRO A 25 16.73 -8.06 -15.87
CA PRO A 25 17.27 -9.40 -15.77
C PRO A 25 17.67 -9.74 -14.33
N LEU A 26 17.49 -11.01 -13.98
CA LEU A 26 17.79 -11.54 -12.65
C LEU A 26 19.29 -11.64 -12.41
N PHE A 27 19.95 -10.55 -12.08
CA PHE A 27 21.28 -10.67 -11.53
C PHE A 27 21.37 -10.15 -10.12
N SER A 28 22.23 -10.81 -9.35
CA SER A 28 22.59 -10.31 -8.04
C SER A 28 23.60 -9.19 -8.21
N GLU A 29 23.26 -8.01 -7.85
CA GLU A 29 24.24 -6.97 -7.71
C GLU A 29 24.84 -7.02 -6.30
N HIS A 30 26.18 -7.08 -6.22
CA HIS A 30 26.88 -7.10 -4.95
C HIS A 30 27.00 -5.72 -4.29
N ARG A 31 26.71 -4.67 -5.02
CA ARG A 31 26.77 -3.30 -4.52
C ARG A 31 25.40 -2.78 -4.23
N VAL A 32 25.09 -2.79 -2.97
CA VAL A 32 23.76 -2.38 -2.54
C VAL A 32 23.85 -1.13 -1.75
N HIS A 33 23.15 -0.14 -2.22
CA HIS A 33 22.89 1.05 -1.44
C HIS A 33 22.17 0.64 -0.15
N GLN A 34 22.65 1.08 0.98
CA GLN A 34 22.04 0.85 2.30
C GLN A 34 22.03 -0.61 2.79
N ARG A 35 23.03 -1.42 2.43
CA ARG A 35 23.15 -2.80 2.91
C ARG A 35 21.98 -3.73 2.57
N SER A 36 21.12 -3.33 1.67
CA SER A 36 20.11 -4.23 1.15
C SER A 36 20.78 -5.28 0.25
N THR A 37 20.28 -6.49 0.18
CA THR A 37 20.93 -7.58 -0.56
C THR A 37 20.86 -7.44 -2.06
N GLY A 38 20.28 -6.36 -2.58
CA GLY A 38 20.28 -5.96 -3.98
C GLY A 38 19.82 -7.01 -4.99
N ARG A 39 19.25 -8.08 -4.54
CA ARG A 39 18.68 -9.04 -5.47
C ARG A 39 17.32 -8.54 -5.92
N PRO A 40 17.18 -8.06 -7.16
CA PRO A 40 15.87 -7.94 -7.71
C PRO A 40 15.39 -9.38 -7.93
N TYR A 41 14.61 -9.88 -7.01
CA TYR A 41 13.72 -10.96 -7.35
C TYR A 41 12.83 -10.49 -8.49
N PRO A 42 12.02 -11.39 -9.12
CA PRO A 42 11.17 -11.05 -10.26
C PRO A 42 10.17 -9.92 -9.96
N ASN A 43 10.58 -8.99 -9.16
CA ASN A 43 9.90 -7.76 -8.86
C ASN A 43 10.26 -6.77 -9.94
N LYS A 44 9.25 -6.26 -10.58
CA LYS A 44 9.41 -5.18 -11.55
C LYS A 44 10.10 -4.00 -10.88
N VAL A 45 11.19 -3.57 -11.46
CA VAL A 45 11.92 -2.40 -10.97
C VAL A 45 11.31 -1.15 -11.59
N THR A 46 11.02 -0.16 -10.76
CA THR A 46 10.60 1.15 -11.24
C THR A 46 11.82 2.06 -11.28
N LEU A 47 12.24 2.44 -12.49
CA LEU A 47 13.36 3.33 -12.72
C LEU A 47 12.95 4.80 -12.78
N GLU A 48 11.72 5.06 -13.14
CA GLU A 48 11.17 6.40 -13.28
C GLU A 48 9.84 6.52 -12.54
N VAL A 49 9.53 7.73 -12.09
CA VAL A 49 8.22 8.07 -11.55
C VAL A 49 7.61 9.22 -12.35
N ASN A 50 6.32 9.12 -12.60
CA ASN A 50 5.58 10.18 -13.24
C ASN A 50 5.38 11.33 -12.24
N ARG A 51 5.80 12.53 -12.62
CA ARG A 51 5.67 13.75 -11.79
C ARG A 51 4.75 14.80 -12.38
N GLU A 52 4.31 14.59 -13.60
CA GLU A 52 3.63 15.62 -14.40
C GLU A 52 2.14 15.34 -14.55
N ARG A 53 1.77 14.09 -14.75
CA ARG A 53 0.39 13.72 -15.07
C ARG A 53 -0.30 13.07 -13.88
N LYS A 54 -1.27 13.75 -13.33
CA LYS A 54 -2.18 13.25 -12.33
C LYS A 54 -3.50 12.81 -12.98
N ILE A 55 -4.02 11.67 -12.59
CA ILE A 55 -5.32 11.15 -13.01
C ILE A 55 -6.15 10.80 -11.79
N GLU A 56 -7.47 10.76 -11.93
CA GLU A 56 -8.35 10.13 -10.95
C GLU A 56 -8.38 8.62 -11.21
N ARG A 57 -8.10 7.84 -10.17
CA ARG A 57 -8.11 6.38 -10.23
C ARG A 57 -8.97 5.81 -9.12
N SER A 58 -9.79 4.82 -9.47
CA SER A 58 -10.58 4.07 -8.51
C SER A 58 -9.73 3.00 -7.83
N TYR A 59 -9.89 2.89 -6.51
CA TYR A 59 -9.27 1.87 -5.67
C TYR A 59 -10.34 1.15 -4.86
N THR A 60 -10.18 -0.15 -4.71
CA THR A 60 -10.98 -0.92 -3.75
C THR A 60 -10.46 -0.60 -2.35
N VAL A 61 -11.35 -0.17 -1.48
CA VAL A 61 -11.04 0.02 -0.06
C VAL A 61 -11.78 -1.03 0.74
N VAL A 62 -11.05 -1.73 1.58
CA VAL A 62 -11.63 -2.63 2.59
C VAL A 62 -11.62 -1.89 3.92
N HIS A 63 -12.78 -1.66 4.48
CA HIS A 63 -12.97 -1.13 5.82
C HIS A 63 -13.10 -2.27 6.82
N LEU A 64 -12.28 -2.22 7.86
CA LEU A 64 -12.43 -3.02 9.06
C LEU A 64 -12.91 -2.07 10.16
N GLU A 65 -14.16 -2.22 10.56
CA GLU A 65 -14.87 -1.19 11.29
C GLU A 65 -15.55 -1.74 12.55
N ASN A 66 -15.51 -0.99 13.63
CA ASN A 66 -16.34 -1.19 14.81
C ASN A 66 -16.86 0.14 15.36
N GLU A 67 -17.39 0.18 16.57
CA GLU A 67 -17.91 1.42 17.18
C GLU A 67 -16.82 2.47 17.47
N TYR A 68 -15.54 2.06 17.57
CA TYR A 68 -14.43 2.93 17.93
C TYR A 68 -13.52 3.28 16.75
N LEU A 69 -13.30 2.33 15.85
CA LEU A 69 -12.29 2.42 14.82
C LEU A 69 -12.87 2.17 13.42
N ASP A 70 -12.31 2.86 12.44
CA ASP A 70 -12.45 2.54 11.01
C ASP A 70 -11.04 2.46 10.39
N VAL A 71 -10.65 1.27 9.97
CA VAL A 71 -9.35 0.99 9.36
C VAL A 71 -9.52 0.72 7.88
N LEU A 72 -8.83 1.48 7.04
CA LEU A 72 -8.92 1.41 5.59
C LEU A 72 -7.71 0.65 5.02
N VAL A 73 -7.96 -0.44 4.33
CA VAL A 73 -6.92 -1.22 3.63
C VAL A 73 -7.07 -1.04 2.14
N LEU A 74 -5.95 -0.81 1.44
CA LEU A 74 -5.88 -0.69 -0.02
C LEU A 74 -5.13 -1.89 -0.64
N PRO A 75 -5.82 -2.92 -1.11
CA PRO A 75 -5.19 -4.10 -1.73
C PRO A 75 -4.36 -3.76 -2.95
N GLU A 76 -4.81 -2.83 -3.79
CA GLU A 76 -4.08 -2.45 -5.02
C GLU A 76 -2.76 -1.71 -4.76
N ILE A 77 -2.49 -1.36 -3.50
CA ILE A 77 -1.26 -0.68 -3.10
C ILE A 77 -0.55 -1.49 -1.99
N GLY A 78 -0.28 -2.76 -2.26
CA GLY A 78 0.48 -3.64 -1.36
C GLY A 78 -0.25 -4.01 -0.06
N GLY A 79 -1.57 -4.01 -0.04
CA GLY A 79 -2.35 -4.29 1.18
C GLY A 79 -2.14 -3.26 2.29
N ARG A 80 -1.73 -2.05 1.93
CA ARG A 80 -1.42 -0.96 2.86
C ARG A 80 -2.59 -0.61 3.74
N ILE A 81 -2.36 -0.44 5.04
CA ILE A 81 -3.30 0.30 5.89
C ILE A 81 -3.18 1.78 5.51
N PHE A 82 -4.14 2.26 4.73
CA PHE A 82 -4.11 3.60 4.17
C PHE A 82 -4.47 4.67 5.21
N ALA A 83 -5.43 4.35 6.05
CA ALA A 83 -5.87 5.21 7.15
C ALA A 83 -6.39 4.35 8.30
N ALA A 84 -6.37 4.89 9.49
CA ALA A 84 -7.10 4.38 10.63
C ALA A 84 -7.61 5.55 11.45
N ARG A 85 -8.92 5.59 11.64
CA ARG A 85 -9.62 6.70 12.30
C ARG A 85 -10.21 6.26 13.63
N ASP A 86 -9.94 7.02 14.67
CA ASP A 86 -10.71 6.97 15.92
C ASP A 86 -12.03 7.71 15.71
N LYS A 87 -13.13 6.98 15.78
CA LYS A 87 -14.48 7.52 15.55
C LYS A 87 -14.99 8.37 16.72
N VAL A 88 -14.41 8.22 17.91
CA VAL A 88 -14.81 8.97 19.11
C VAL A 88 -14.21 10.37 19.09
N THR A 89 -12.94 10.47 18.75
CA THR A 89 -12.19 11.74 18.76
C THR A 89 -12.04 12.37 17.39
N ASP A 90 -12.45 11.66 16.33
CA ASP A 90 -12.27 12.06 14.92
C ASP A 90 -10.79 12.24 14.54
N TYR A 91 -9.93 11.35 15.04
CA TYR A 91 -8.49 11.43 14.89
C TYR A 91 -7.95 10.34 13.96
N ASP A 92 -7.21 10.75 12.92
CA ASP A 92 -6.46 9.83 12.06
C ASP A 92 -5.14 9.42 12.75
N PHE A 93 -4.94 8.12 13.01
CA PHE A 93 -3.73 7.59 13.64
C PHE A 93 -2.48 7.70 12.76
N PHE A 94 -2.68 7.65 11.45
CA PHE A 94 -1.60 7.65 10.48
C PHE A 94 -1.70 8.86 9.58
N TYR A 95 -0.54 9.35 9.19
CA TYR A 95 -0.48 10.37 8.16
C TYR A 95 -1.01 9.82 6.84
N ARG A 96 -2.05 10.43 6.31
CA ARG A 96 -2.70 10.07 5.06
C ARG A 96 -2.40 11.10 3.98
N GLN A 97 -1.88 10.64 2.86
CA GLN A 97 -1.72 11.47 1.69
C GLN A 97 -3.06 11.64 0.96
N HIS A 98 -3.29 12.83 0.43
CA HIS A 98 -4.46 13.12 -0.41
C HIS A 98 -4.24 12.74 -1.90
N VAL A 99 -3.12 12.12 -2.20
CA VAL A 99 -2.71 11.73 -3.54
C VAL A 99 -1.82 10.50 -3.47
N ILE A 100 -2.01 9.58 -4.40
CA ILE A 100 -1.09 8.46 -4.56
C ILE A 100 0.03 8.92 -5.49
N LYS A 101 1.21 9.13 -4.91
CA LYS A 101 2.38 9.64 -5.64
C LYS A 101 3.61 8.81 -5.31
N PRO A 102 3.98 7.87 -6.18
CA PRO A 102 5.21 7.11 -6.01
C PRO A 102 6.43 8.02 -6.05
N GLY A 103 7.39 7.74 -5.18
CA GLY A 103 8.70 8.38 -5.15
C GLY A 103 9.80 7.35 -5.22
N LEU A 104 10.89 7.61 -5.95
CA LEU A 104 12.04 6.70 -5.97
C LEU A 104 12.78 6.75 -4.65
N ILE A 105 13.04 5.57 -4.10
CA ILE A 105 13.86 5.40 -2.90
C ILE A 105 14.89 4.31 -3.14
N GLY A 106 16.17 4.66 -3.06
CA GLY A 106 17.25 3.72 -3.35
C GLY A 106 17.26 3.22 -4.80
N ALA A 107 18.00 2.14 -5.05
CA ALA A 107 18.27 1.61 -6.40
C ALA A 107 17.15 0.69 -6.96
N LEU A 108 16.14 0.36 -6.18
CA LEU A 108 15.27 -0.77 -6.51
C LEU A 108 13.79 -0.46 -6.67
N GLY A 109 13.42 0.78 -6.69
CA GLY A 109 12.06 1.11 -7.03
C GLY A 109 11.43 2.23 -6.25
N SER A 110 10.15 2.39 -6.47
CA SER A 110 9.35 3.42 -5.84
C SER A 110 8.72 2.95 -4.54
N TRP A 111 8.33 3.92 -3.75
CA TRP A 111 7.51 3.73 -2.57
C TRP A 111 6.40 4.78 -2.55
N ILE A 112 5.39 4.57 -1.76
CA ILE A 112 4.29 5.51 -1.54
C ILE A 112 4.29 5.88 -0.06
N SER A 113 4.27 7.18 0.24
CA SER A 113 4.24 7.66 1.62
C SER A 113 2.83 7.65 2.20
N GLY A 114 2.73 7.64 3.52
CA GLY A 114 1.48 7.65 4.27
C GLY A 114 0.95 6.26 4.59
N GLY A 115 0.19 6.18 5.67
CA GLY A 115 -0.33 4.90 6.16
C GLY A 115 0.76 3.97 6.69
N VAL A 116 0.45 2.67 6.73
CA VAL A 116 1.39 1.61 7.10
C VAL A 116 1.74 0.76 5.90
N GLU A 117 3.00 0.71 5.55
CA GLU A 117 3.54 -0.12 4.49
C GLU A 117 4.05 -1.44 5.06
N PHE A 118 3.73 -2.55 4.39
CA PHE A 118 4.27 -3.86 4.72
C PHE A 118 5.49 -4.17 3.85
N ASN A 119 6.67 -4.14 4.46
CA ASN A 119 7.94 -4.37 3.78
C ASN A 119 8.27 -5.87 3.72
N TRP A 120 8.08 -6.47 2.57
CA TRP A 120 8.43 -7.87 2.34
C TRP A 120 9.37 -8.00 1.12
N PRO A 121 10.46 -8.75 1.21
CA PRO A 121 11.06 -9.35 2.42
C PRO A 121 11.77 -8.35 3.33
N TYR A 122 12.07 -7.16 2.89
CA TYR A 122 12.61 -6.03 3.65
C TYR A 122 12.77 -4.79 2.75
N HIS A 123 12.82 -3.60 3.37
CA HIS A 123 12.88 -2.30 2.72
C HIS A 123 11.70 -1.97 1.80
N HIS A 124 11.67 -0.75 1.32
CA HIS A 124 10.73 -0.28 0.32
C HIS A 124 10.94 -1.02 -1.00
N ARG A 125 9.98 -1.82 -1.38
CA ARG A 125 10.01 -2.67 -2.57
C ARG A 125 8.73 -2.49 -3.37
N PRO A 126 8.73 -2.92 -4.64
CA PRO A 126 7.50 -2.93 -5.43
C PRO A 126 6.33 -3.64 -4.75
N SER A 127 6.59 -4.66 -3.92
CA SER A 127 5.57 -5.31 -3.09
C SER A 127 4.83 -4.36 -2.15
N GLY A 128 5.44 -3.25 -1.76
CA GLY A 128 4.81 -2.24 -0.91
C GLY A 128 3.78 -1.34 -1.62
N PHE A 129 3.65 -1.46 -2.95
CA PHE A 129 2.70 -0.67 -3.75
C PHE A 129 2.10 -1.40 -4.96
N LEU A 130 2.49 -2.65 -5.20
CA LEU A 130 1.84 -3.51 -6.20
C LEU A 130 0.56 -4.12 -5.63
N PRO A 131 -0.42 -4.44 -6.48
CA PRO A 131 -1.60 -5.17 -6.05
C PRO A 131 -1.24 -6.49 -5.36
N CYS A 132 -1.94 -6.80 -4.31
CA CYS A 132 -1.90 -8.11 -3.64
C CYS A 132 -3.28 -8.75 -3.65
N ASP A 133 -3.31 -10.07 -3.63
CA ASP A 133 -4.52 -10.82 -3.36
C ASP A 133 -4.89 -10.65 -1.88
N PHE A 134 -6.18 -10.67 -1.59
CA PHE A 134 -6.68 -10.54 -0.23
C PHE A 134 -7.95 -11.36 -0.04
N GLU A 135 -8.18 -11.74 1.20
CA GLU A 135 -9.41 -12.39 1.65
C GLU A 135 -9.97 -11.64 2.85
N THR A 136 -11.26 -11.76 3.06
CA THR A 136 -11.94 -11.18 4.22
C THR A 136 -12.80 -12.25 4.89
N GLU A 137 -12.82 -12.23 6.23
CA GLU A 137 -13.56 -13.18 7.04
C GLU A 137 -14.27 -12.46 8.20
N GLU A 138 -15.53 -12.81 8.42
CA GLU A 138 -16.27 -12.48 9.62
C GLU A 138 -16.25 -13.68 10.57
N CYS A 139 -15.59 -13.52 11.71
CA CYS A 139 -15.39 -14.61 12.66
C CYS A 139 -16.59 -14.77 13.59
N GLY A 140 -16.81 -15.99 14.08
CA GLY A 140 -17.94 -16.31 14.96
C GLY A 140 -17.90 -15.66 16.33
N ASP A 141 -16.76 -15.06 16.72
CA ASP A 141 -16.59 -14.31 17.97
C ASP A 141 -16.87 -12.80 17.82
N GLY A 142 -17.30 -12.36 16.62
CA GLY A 142 -17.60 -10.98 16.29
C GLY A 142 -16.38 -10.15 15.88
N SER A 143 -15.22 -10.78 15.66
CA SER A 143 -14.06 -10.16 15.03
C SER A 143 -14.12 -10.28 13.50
N VAL A 144 -13.32 -9.47 12.80
CA VAL A 144 -13.16 -9.50 11.35
C VAL A 144 -11.68 -9.51 10.98
N ILE A 145 -11.37 -10.16 9.87
CA ILE A 145 -10.00 -10.32 9.36
C ILE A 145 -9.96 -9.88 7.89
N CYS A 146 -8.91 -9.20 7.53
CA CYS A 146 -8.53 -8.93 6.15
C CYS A 146 -7.04 -9.27 5.97
#